data_cc2320e0c7694c466d483ca6e59e5741
#
_entry.id   cc2320e0c7694c466d483ca6e59e5741
#
_cell.length_a   1.000
_cell.length_b   1.000
_cell.length_c   1.000
_cell.angle_alpha   90.00
_cell.angle_beta   90.00
_cell.angle_gamma   90.00
#
_symmetry.space_group_name_H-M   'P 1'
#
loop_
_entity.id
_entity.type
_entity.pdbx_description
1 polymer ?
#
loop_
_entity_poly.entity_id
_entity_poly.type
_entity_poly.pdbx_seq_one_letter_code
_entity_poly.pdbx_strand_id
1 'polypeptide(L)'
;MKERYFKFAKQAAQFADYHGTRSAPAIGAIAVYKGSIVAEAWNTNKTSTLQAQYNVYRYRDAETPCKAHCETQLIQRLRWKFGDNIDWSKVHIYLYREYKDGKLAPSRPCPSCMAMLRDFGIKKIMYTTEDGFAEEKIK
;
A
#
# COMPACT_ATOMS: atom_id res chain seq x y z
N MET A 1 6.21 10.59 -12.86
CA MET A 1 6.56 9.50 -11.91
C MET A 1 8.07 9.51 -11.68
N LYS A 2 8.49 9.41 -10.42
CA LYS A 2 9.91 9.38 -10.06
C LYS A 2 10.29 7.97 -9.65
N GLU A 3 10.84 7.19 -10.56
CA GLU A 3 11.13 5.77 -10.34
C GLU A 3 12.06 5.50 -9.16
N ARG A 4 12.90 6.49 -8.77
CA ARG A 4 13.79 6.35 -7.62
C ARG A 4 13.07 6.01 -6.32
N TYR A 5 11.79 6.38 -6.19
CA TYR A 5 11.02 6.08 -4.99
C TYR A 5 10.65 4.60 -4.88
N PHE A 6 10.62 3.87 -5.97
CA PHE A 6 10.34 2.43 -5.91
C PHE A 6 11.43 1.65 -5.16
N LYS A 7 12.65 2.16 -5.15
CA LYS A 7 13.73 1.56 -4.36
C LYS A 7 13.37 1.50 -2.86
N PHE A 8 12.75 2.56 -2.36
CA PHE A 8 12.35 2.63 -0.95
C PHE A 8 11.14 1.75 -0.67
N ALA A 9 10.20 1.66 -1.60
CA ALA A 9 9.08 0.73 -1.48
C ALA A 9 9.57 -0.73 -1.49
N LYS A 10 10.57 -1.05 -2.29
CA LYS A 10 11.22 -2.36 -2.28
C LYS A 10 11.85 -2.68 -0.93
N GLN A 11 12.55 -1.71 -0.32
CA GLN A 11 13.13 -1.89 1.01
C GLN A 11 12.05 -2.15 2.05
N ALA A 12 10.92 -1.46 1.97
CA ALA A 12 9.80 -1.69 2.88
C ALA A 12 9.23 -3.10 2.73
N ALA A 13 9.13 -3.61 1.51
CA ALA A 13 8.63 -4.96 1.25
C ALA A 13 9.46 -6.04 1.94
N GLN A 14 10.76 -5.80 2.15
CA GLN A 14 11.65 -6.76 2.82
C GLN A 14 11.25 -7.03 4.28
N PHE A 15 10.60 -6.07 4.94
CA PHE A 15 10.12 -6.28 6.30
C PHE A 15 8.96 -7.28 6.34
N ALA A 16 8.14 -7.36 5.31
CA ALA A 16 7.10 -8.37 5.21
C ALA A 16 7.69 -9.78 5.10
N ASP A 17 8.79 -9.94 4.40
CA ASP A 17 9.49 -11.21 4.26
C ASP A 17 10.17 -11.67 5.55
N TYR A 18 10.55 -10.72 6.39
CA TYR A 18 11.27 -11.00 7.62
C TYR A 18 10.51 -11.90 8.59
N HIS A 19 9.19 -11.89 8.54
CA HIS A 19 8.35 -12.69 9.43
C HIS A 19 8.14 -14.14 8.97
N GLY A 20 8.75 -14.55 7.91
CA GLY A 20 9.23 -15.91 7.58
C GLY A 20 8.23 -16.96 7.11
N THR A 21 6.98 -16.93 7.48
CA THR A 21 6.05 -18.04 7.20
C THR A 21 4.76 -17.59 6.55
N ARG A 22 4.83 -16.62 5.67
CA ARG A 22 3.60 -16.16 5.06
C ARG A 22 3.34 -16.83 3.73
N SER A 23 2.08 -17.08 3.50
CA SER A 23 1.57 -17.52 2.20
C SER A 23 1.33 -16.33 1.26
N ALA A 24 1.21 -15.13 1.81
CA ALA A 24 0.94 -13.92 1.03
C ALA A 24 2.24 -13.31 0.48
N PRO A 25 2.20 -12.67 -0.69
CA PRO A 25 3.36 -12.00 -1.26
C PRO A 25 3.78 -10.78 -0.43
N ALA A 26 5.08 -10.44 -0.46
CA ALA A 26 5.61 -9.26 0.18
C ALA A 26 5.32 -8.04 -0.70
N ILE A 27 4.61 -7.06 -0.14
CA ILE A 27 4.32 -5.79 -0.80
C ILE A 27 4.79 -4.68 0.12
N GLY A 28 5.55 -3.74 -0.44
CA GLY A 28 5.98 -2.56 0.28
C GLY A 28 5.37 -1.31 -0.32
N ALA A 29 5.20 -0.30 0.52
CA ALA A 29 4.65 0.98 0.11
C ALA A 29 5.36 2.13 0.80
N ILE A 30 5.49 3.25 0.10
CA ILE A 30 5.91 4.50 0.71
C ILE A 30 4.94 5.61 0.33
N ALA A 31 4.85 6.61 1.19
CA ALA A 31 4.10 7.83 0.92
C ALA A 31 5.08 8.99 0.76
N VAL A 32 4.92 9.73 -0.34
CA VAL A 32 5.70 10.95 -0.62
C VAL A 32 4.76 12.14 -0.48
N TYR A 33 5.16 13.10 0.36
CA TYR A 33 4.37 14.29 0.62
C TYR A 33 5.29 15.51 0.60
N LYS A 34 4.96 16.48 -0.24
CA LYS A 34 5.77 17.70 -0.40
C LYS A 34 7.26 17.40 -0.68
N GLY A 35 7.49 16.41 -1.55
CA GLY A 35 8.85 16.06 -1.98
C GLY A 35 9.64 15.18 -1.02
N SER A 36 9.05 14.77 0.11
CA SER A 36 9.73 13.95 1.11
C SER A 36 8.99 12.64 1.35
N ILE A 37 9.74 11.57 1.61
CA ILE A 37 9.16 10.30 2.05
C ILE A 37 8.75 10.49 3.51
N VAL A 38 7.46 10.37 3.79
CA VAL A 38 6.91 10.65 5.13
C VAL A 38 6.42 9.41 5.86
N ALA A 39 6.25 8.30 5.16
CA ALA A 39 5.84 7.03 5.76
C ALA A 39 6.22 5.86 4.87
N GLU A 40 6.41 4.71 5.50
CA GLU A 40 6.59 3.43 4.79
C GLU A 40 5.71 2.38 5.47
N ALA A 41 5.35 1.35 4.71
CA ALA A 41 4.52 0.27 5.21
C ALA A 41 4.73 -1.01 4.41
N TRP A 42 4.25 -2.10 4.96
CA TRP A 42 4.28 -3.42 4.34
C TRP A 42 3.08 -4.22 4.83
N ASN A 43 2.72 -5.28 4.10
CA ASN A 43 1.61 -6.13 4.52
C ASN A 43 2.01 -6.95 5.76
N THR A 44 1.08 -7.09 6.71
CA THR A 44 1.33 -7.75 7.99
C THR A 44 0.29 -8.81 8.29
N ASN A 45 0.58 -9.64 9.31
CA ASN A 45 -0.37 -10.62 9.85
C ASN A 45 -1.28 -10.04 10.93
N LYS A 46 -1.11 -8.76 11.26
CA LYS A 46 -1.92 -8.11 12.28
C LYS A 46 -3.30 -7.78 11.72
N THR A 47 -4.33 -7.99 12.54
CA THR A 47 -5.69 -7.60 12.17
C THR A 47 -5.84 -6.08 12.21
N SER A 48 -6.76 -5.56 11.39
CA SER A 48 -6.99 -4.13 11.29
C SER A 48 -8.48 -3.86 11.13
N THR A 49 -9.02 -2.99 11.98
CA THR A 49 -10.42 -2.57 11.87
C THR A 49 -10.65 -1.75 10.60
N LEU A 50 -9.68 -0.94 10.20
CA LEU A 50 -9.75 -0.19 8.96
C LEU A 50 -9.81 -1.14 7.75
N GLN A 51 -9.00 -2.20 7.75
CA GLN A 51 -9.04 -3.20 6.69
C GLN A 51 -10.39 -3.90 6.65
N ALA A 52 -10.95 -4.25 7.81
CA ALA A 52 -12.26 -4.89 7.90
C ALA A 52 -13.35 -4.01 7.31
N GLN A 53 -13.30 -2.71 7.58
CA GLN A 53 -14.27 -1.75 7.08
C GLN A 53 -14.34 -1.74 5.56
N TYR A 54 -13.20 -1.87 4.89
CA TYR A 54 -13.14 -1.83 3.42
C TYR A 54 -13.18 -3.20 2.75
N ASN A 55 -13.02 -4.29 3.48
CA ASN A 55 -13.08 -5.63 2.90
C ASN A 55 -14.44 -5.97 2.28
N VAL A 56 -15.49 -5.22 2.61
CA VAL A 56 -16.80 -5.37 1.97
C VAL A 56 -16.75 -5.15 0.45
N TYR A 57 -15.74 -4.43 -0.04
CA TYR A 57 -15.54 -4.19 -1.47
C TYR A 57 -14.82 -5.34 -2.19
N ARG A 58 -14.29 -6.31 -1.45
CA ARG A 58 -13.52 -7.42 -1.98
C ARG A 58 -14.12 -8.78 -1.64
N TYR A 59 -14.63 -8.93 -0.41
CA TYR A 59 -15.12 -10.20 0.12
C TYR A 59 -16.59 -10.11 0.44
N ARG A 60 -17.27 -11.25 0.28
CA ARG A 60 -18.72 -11.33 0.51
C ARG A 60 -19.10 -11.93 1.86
N ASP A 61 -18.15 -12.52 2.58
CA ASP A 61 -18.42 -13.17 3.85
C ASP A 61 -17.73 -12.46 5.02
N ALA A 62 -18.28 -12.66 6.22
CA ALA A 62 -17.77 -12.04 7.43
C ALA A 62 -16.57 -12.79 8.04
N GLU A 63 -16.25 -13.97 7.51
CA GLU A 63 -15.17 -14.80 8.04
C GLU A 63 -13.82 -14.50 7.42
N THR A 64 -13.79 -13.66 6.38
CA THR A 64 -12.56 -13.30 5.71
C THR A 64 -11.61 -12.59 6.67
N PRO A 65 -10.34 -13.02 6.73
CA PRO A 65 -9.36 -12.38 7.62
C PRO A 65 -9.19 -10.90 7.32
N CYS A 66 -9.16 -10.09 8.37
CA CYS A 66 -9.01 -8.63 8.29
C CYS A 66 -7.57 -8.21 8.54
N LYS A 67 -6.61 -8.90 7.92
CA LYS A 67 -5.19 -8.60 8.07
C LYS A 67 -4.82 -7.36 7.26
N ALA A 68 -4.03 -6.49 7.85
CA ALA A 68 -3.69 -5.21 7.24
C ALA A 68 -2.84 -5.40 5.98
N HIS A 69 -3.31 -4.88 4.87
CA HIS A 69 -2.51 -4.70 3.67
C HIS A 69 -1.55 -3.53 3.87
N CYS A 70 -0.53 -3.42 3.01
CA CYS A 70 0.44 -2.33 3.15
C CYS A 70 -0.21 -0.95 3.01
N GLU A 71 -1.22 -0.81 2.15
CA GLU A 71 -1.91 0.46 1.95
C GLU A 71 -2.66 0.88 3.20
N THR A 72 -3.33 -0.06 3.87
CA THR A 72 -4.05 0.21 5.12
C THR A 72 -3.09 0.65 6.22
N GLN A 73 -1.97 -0.06 6.35
CA GLN A 73 -0.95 0.30 7.33
C GLN A 73 -0.37 1.68 7.04
N LEU A 74 -0.16 1.98 5.76
CA LEU A 74 0.38 3.28 5.34
C LEU A 74 -0.56 4.42 5.73
N ILE A 75 -1.86 4.28 5.45
CA ILE A 75 -2.86 5.27 5.83
C ILE A 75 -2.92 5.46 7.34
N GLN A 76 -2.89 4.38 8.12
CA GLN A 76 -2.88 4.45 9.57
C GLN A 76 -1.66 5.20 10.10
N ARG A 77 -0.48 4.96 9.52
CA ARG A 77 0.75 5.66 9.91
C ARG A 77 0.71 7.14 9.56
N LEU A 78 0.14 7.49 8.41
CA LEU A 78 -0.02 8.89 8.01
C LEU A 78 -0.99 9.61 8.94
N ARG A 79 -2.10 8.98 9.31
CA ARG A 79 -3.06 9.56 10.26
C ARG A 79 -2.45 9.76 11.63
N TRP A 80 -1.68 8.80 12.08
CA TRP A 80 -1.00 8.90 13.38
C TRP A 80 0.01 10.04 13.39
N LYS A 81 0.75 10.22 12.29
CA LYS A 81 1.80 11.24 12.19
C LYS A 81 1.25 12.65 12.00
N PHE A 82 0.23 12.81 11.17
CA PHE A 82 -0.26 14.13 10.77
C PHE A 82 -1.63 14.50 11.36
N GLY A 83 -2.39 13.54 11.85
CA GLY A 83 -3.76 13.79 12.29
C GLY A 83 -4.60 14.34 11.15
N ASP A 84 -5.22 15.49 11.38
CA ASP A 84 -6.01 16.19 10.37
C ASP A 84 -5.19 17.21 9.56
N ASN A 85 -3.89 17.28 9.80
CA ASN A 85 -3.02 18.31 9.19
C ASN A 85 -2.33 17.82 7.92
N ILE A 86 -3.03 17.03 7.11
CA ILE A 86 -2.49 16.51 5.86
C ILE A 86 -3.48 16.78 4.72
N ASP A 87 -2.94 17.24 3.59
CA ASP A 87 -3.71 17.33 2.35
C ASP A 87 -3.51 16.02 1.58
N TRP A 88 -4.47 15.12 1.74
CA TRP A 88 -4.40 13.78 1.13
C TRP A 88 -4.26 13.82 -0.39
N SER A 89 -4.79 14.88 -1.04
CA SER A 89 -4.70 15.01 -2.50
C SER A 89 -3.27 15.22 -3.00
N LYS A 90 -2.35 15.59 -2.11
CA LYS A 90 -0.94 15.81 -2.42
C LYS A 90 -0.05 14.65 -2.00
N VAL A 91 -0.63 13.59 -1.44
CA VAL A 91 0.11 12.38 -1.08
C VAL A 91 0.21 11.47 -2.30
N HIS A 92 1.43 11.11 -2.65
CA HIS A 92 1.71 10.13 -3.71
C HIS A 92 2.15 8.83 -3.07
N ILE A 93 1.55 7.73 -3.46
CA ILE A 93 1.87 6.40 -2.91
C ILE A 93 2.58 5.57 -3.96
N TYR A 94 3.70 4.98 -3.58
CA TYR A 94 4.47 4.05 -4.41
C TYR A 94 4.38 2.67 -3.80
N LEU A 95 4.00 1.69 -4.61
CA LEU A 95 3.81 0.30 -4.21
C LEU A 95 4.76 -0.60 -4.99
N TYR A 96 5.37 -1.56 -4.29
CA TYR A 96 6.35 -2.46 -4.88
C TYR A 96 6.07 -3.90 -4.49
N ARG A 97 6.12 -4.78 -5.49
CA ARG A 97 6.07 -6.23 -5.28
C ARG A 97 6.96 -6.91 -6.31
N GLU A 98 7.61 -7.99 -5.92
CA GLU A 98 8.33 -8.84 -6.85
C GLU A 98 8.04 -10.31 -6.56
N TYR A 99 8.19 -11.13 -7.59
CA TYR A 99 8.13 -12.59 -7.44
C TYR A 99 9.42 -13.08 -6.75
N LYS A 100 9.40 -14.35 -6.32
CA LYS A 100 10.56 -14.96 -5.64
C LYS A 100 11.83 -14.97 -6.49
N ASP A 101 11.67 -14.98 -7.82
CA ASP A 101 12.81 -14.94 -8.77
C ASP A 101 13.34 -13.52 -9.01
N GLY A 102 12.78 -12.51 -8.34
CA GLY A 102 13.20 -11.12 -8.48
C GLY A 102 12.52 -10.33 -9.58
N LYS A 103 11.68 -10.97 -10.39
CA LYS A 103 10.92 -10.25 -11.42
C LYS A 103 9.81 -9.43 -10.80
N LEU A 104 9.52 -8.27 -11.40
CA LEU A 104 8.44 -7.41 -10.93
C LEU A 104 7.09 -8.12 -11.03
N ALA A 105 6.29 -7.96 -9.98
CA ALA A 105 4.95 -8.50 -9.88
C ALA A 105 3.93 -7.38 -9.71
N PRO A 106 2.66 -7.60 -10.10
CA PRO A 106 1.64 -6.56 -9.94
C PRO A 106 1.43 -6.17 -8.47
N SER A 107 1.43 -4.86 -8.21
CA SER A 107 1.17 -4.32 -6.87
C SER A 107 0.02 -3.33 -6.85
N ARG A 108 -0.81 -3.30 -7.90
CA ARG A 108 -1.99 -2.46 -7.91
C ARG A 108 -2.88 -2.81 -6.72
N PRO A 109 -3.38 -1.80 -5.96
CA PRO A 109 -4.23 -2.07 -4.81
C PRO A 109 -5.47 -2.89 -5.16
N CYS A 110 -5.88 -3.76 -4.23
CA CYS A 110 -7.13 -4.52 -4.39
C CYS A 110 -8.34 -3.57 -4.29
N PRO A 111 -9.55 -4.06 -4.67
CA PRO A 111 -10.74 -3.20 -4.61
C PRO A 111 -11.00 -2.57 -3.24
N SER A 112 -10.71 -3.30 -2.15
CA SER A 112 -10.84 -2.76 -0.78
C SER A 112 -9.94 -1.56 -0.57
N CYS A 113 -8.66 -1.70 -0.93
CA CYS A 113 -7.68 -0.64 -0.73
C CYS A 113 -7.93 0.53 -1.69
N MET A 114 -8.35 0.27 -2.93
CA MET A 114 -8.70 1.35 -3.85
C MET A 114 -9.87 2.20 -3.32
N ALA A 115 -10.89 1.56 -2.74
CA ALA A 115 -12.02 2.28 -2.14
C ALA A 115 -11.55 3.13 -0.97
N MET A 116 -10.69 2.58 -0.11
CA MET A 116 -10.12 3.30 1.03
C MET A 116 -9.30 4.52 0.57
N LEU A 117 -8.39 4.34 -0.37
CA LEU A 117 -7.55 5.43 -0.86
C LEU A 117 -8.40 6.55 -1.46
N ARG A 118 -9.45 6.20 -2.20
CA ARG A 118 -10.39 7.16 -2.76
C ARG A 118 -11.10 7.95 -1.67
N ASP A 119 -11.58 7.26 -0.64
CA ASP A 119 -12.33 7.89 0.46
C ASP A 119 -11.46 8.85 1.27
N PHE A 120 -10.18 8.54 1.44
CA PHE A 120 -9.25 9.45 2.12
C PHE A 120 -8.82 10.63 1.25
N GLY A 121 -9.02 10.55 -0.05
CA GLY A 121 -8.70 11.65 -0.96
C GLY A 121 -7.37 11.53 -1.70
N ILE A 122 -6.76 10.35 -1.69
CA ILE A 122 -5.56 10.08 -2.49
C ILE A 122 -5.91 10.16 -3.96
N LYS A 123 -5.13 10.91 -4.75
CA LYS A 123 -5.40 11.14 -6.17
C LYS A 123 -4.46 10.42 -7.10
N LYS A 124 -3.28 10.01 -6.62
CA LYS A 124 -2.27 9.41 -7.50
C LYS A 124 -1.55 8.28 -6.77
N ILE A 125 -1.44 7.15 -7.46
CA ILE A 125 -0.66 6.01 -7.01
C ILE A 125 0.28 5.55 -8.12
N MET A 126 1.42 5.01 -7.73
CA MET A 126 2.39 4.39 -8.61
C MET A 126 2.63 2.97 -8.11
N TYR A 127 2.69 2.00 -9.02
CA TYR A 127 2.83 0.61 -8.63
C TYR A 127 3.59 -0.19 -9.67
N THR A 128 4.06 -1.35 -9.27
CA THR A 128 4.74 -2.27 -10.18
C THR A 128 3.74 -3.09 -10.97
N THR A 129 4.12 -3.43 -12.18
CA THR A 129 3.44 -4.39 -13.05
C THR A 129 4.48 -5.39 -13.55
N GLU A 130 4.06 -6.43 -14.24
CA GLU A 130 5.00 -7.40 -14.81
C GLU A 130 5.88 -6.75 -15.88
N ASP A 131 5.43 -5.63 -16.47
CA ASP A 131 6.14 -4.92 -17.54
C ASP A 131 6.95 -3.71 -17.05
N GLY A 132 6.90 -3.41 -15.75
CA GLY A 132 7.61 -2.26 -15.20
C GLY A 132 6.79 -1.48 -14.18
N PHE A 133 6.79 -0.16 -14.32
CA PHE A 133 6.12 0.74 -13.38
C PHE A 133 4.97 1.45 -14.05
N ALA A 134 3.89 1.64 -13.31
CA ALA A 134 2.69 2.32 -13.79
C ALA A 134 2.27 3.43 -12.84
N GLU A 135 1.62 4.44 -13.38
CA GLU A 135 1.03 5.54 -12.64
C GLU A 135 -0.47 5.55 -12.91
N GLU A 136 -1.26 5.70 -11.86
CA GLU A 136 -2.72 5.73 -11.99
C GLU A 136 -3.30 6.87 -11.19
N LYS A 137 -4.26 7.59 -11.78
CA LYS A 137 -5.02 8.62 -11.09
C LYS A 137 -6.30 8.00 -10.53
N ILE A 138 -6.57 8.26 -9.27
CA ILE A 138 -7.78 7.77 -8.59
C ILE A 138 -8.87 8.84 -8.74
N LYS A 139 -9.96 8.45 -9.35
CA LYS A 139 -11.10 9.36 -9.60
C LYS A 139 -12.14 9.27 -8.50
#